data_33870225025823445293129de7488107
#
_entry.id   33870225025823445293129de7488107
#
_cell.length_a   1.000
_cell.length_b   1.000
_cell.length_c   1.000
_cell.angle_alpha   90.00
_cell.angle_beta   90.00
_cell.angle_gamma   90.00
#
_symmetry.space_group_name_H-M   'P 1'
#
loop_
_entity.id
_entity.type
_entity.pdbx_description
1 polymer ?
#
loop_
_entity_poly.entity_id
_entity_poly.type
_entity_poly.pdbx_seq_one_letter_code
_entity_poly.pdbx_strand_id
1 'polypeptide(L)'
;MTALAIPAGAHAATPSFDDHAAGPGGDSASVNFLRPPSRPPLPARLPQIGPEIKRAYMDDIDLRTTAFVPQPGEWIPDFPIPDEERWIRVDLSEQTLIAYERDKPVRAFIISSGLPGTPTVTGEFRIRAKVRSQTMSGGSEELGTYYSLPNVQWVQYFYEDYGFHGSYWHNNFGNPMSHGCVNMTNADARWLFDWAGPEWDGRHWMSSTESNQGTLVIVHE
;
A
#
# COMPACT_ATOMS: atom_id res chain seq x y z
N MET A 1 -1.54 -52.26 -9.11
CA MET A 1 -2.05 -51.25 -8.13
C MET A 1 -0.97 -51.04 -7.10
N THR A 2 -0.16 -50.02 -7.26
CA THR A 2 0.95 -49.74 -6.32
C THR A 2 0.86 -48.27 -5.98
N ALA A 3 0.49 -47.98 -4.73
CA ALA A 3 0.39 -46.65 -4.19
C ALA A 3 1.80 -46.13 -3.85
N LEU A 4 2.16 -44.96 -4.35
CA LEU A 4 3.39 -44.24 -3.98
C LEU A 4 3.06 -43.31 -2.83
N ALA A 5 3.76 -43.46 -1.72
CA ALA A 5 3.69 -42.60 -0.54
C ALA A 5 4.54 -41.33 -0.74
N ILE A 6 3.99 -40.19 -0.31
CA ILE A 6 4.68 -38.88 -0.25
C ILE A 6 5.31 -38.75 1.15
N PRO A 7 6.58 -38.37 1.30
CA PRO A 7 7.16 -38.11 2.62
C PRO A 7 6.84 -36.68 3.10
N ALA A 8 6.42 -36.61 4.36
CA ALA A 8 6.30 -35.36 5.12
C ALA A 8 7.68 -34.93 5.66
N GLY A 9 7.89 -33.62 5.74
CA GLY A 9 8.80 -33.03 6.72
C GLY A 9 10.02 -32.31 6.17
N ALA A 10 10.00 -30.98 6.26
CA ALA A 10 11.19 -30.19 6.53
C ALA A 10 10.78 -28.97 7.36
N HIS A 11 11.09 -29.01 8.65
CA HIS A 11 11.07 -27.86 9.54
C HIS A 11 12.22 -26.92 9.14
N ALA A 12 11.91 -25.68 8.87
CA ALA A 12 12.92 -24.63 8.71
C ALA A 12 13.34 -24.12 10.10
N ALA A 13 14.65 -24.13 10.35
CA ALA A 13 15.28 -23.68 11.57
C ALA A 13 15.34 -22.15 11.64
N THR A 14 15.06 -21.62 12.82
CA THR A 14 15.30 -20.22 13.20
C THR A 14 16.79 -19.97 13.37
N PRO A 15 17.37 -18.85 12.87
CA PRO A 15 18.71 -18.43 13.23
C PRO A 15 18.70 -17.64 14.56
N SER A 16 19.53 -18.08 15.50
CA SER A 16 19.88 -17.37 16.73
C SER A 16 20.87 -16.24 16.42
N PHE A 17 20.63 -15.07 16.99
CA PHE A 17 21.58 -13.97 17.03
C PHE A 17 22.55 -14.17 18.20
N ASP A 18 23.83 -14.27 17.91
CA ASP A 18 24.90 -14.12 18.88
C ASP A 18 25.59 -12.76 18.68
N ASP A 19 25.72 -12.05 19.81
CA ASP A 19 26.54 -10.86 20.00
C ASP A 19 28.02 -11.11 19.68
N HIS A 20 28.70 -10.20 18.97
CA HIS A 20 30.09 -9.85 19.30
C HIS A 20 30.59 -8.55 18.64
N ALA A 21 30.93 -7.63 19.55
CA ALA A 21 32.19 -6.84 19.62
C ALA A 21 32.48 -5.72 18.62
N ALA A 22 32.66 -4.57 19.22
CA ALA A 22 33.18 -3.31 18.71
C ALA A 22 34.67 -3.41 18.23
N GLY A 23 34.98 -2.58 17.22
CA GLY A 23 36.35 -2.20 16.85
C GLY A 23 36.37 -0.88 16.06
N PRO A 24 37.42 -0.06 16.16
CA PRO A 24 37.32 1.40 16.08
C PRO A 24 37.78 2.02 14.75
N GLY A 25 37.23 3.20 14.46
CA GLY A 25 37.90 4.30 13.78
C GLY A 25 37.99 4.25 12.25
N GLY A 26 37.33 5.19 11.60
CA GLY A 26 37.50 5.51 10.19
C GLY A 26 36.66 6.75 9.81
N ASP A 27 37.36 7.77 9.38
CA ASP A 27 36.96 9.16 9.10
C ASP A 27 35.59 9.37 8.45
N SER A 28 34.84 10.26 9.07
CA SER A 28 33.57 10.76 8.54
C SER A 28 33.80 11.75 7.40
N ALA A 29 33.61 11.34 6.18
CA ALA A 29 33.33 12.25 5.08
C ALA A 29 31.87 12.72 5.22
N SER A 30 31.68 13.99 5.62
CA SER A 30 30.36 14.65 5.71
C SER A 30 29.74 14.75 4.33
N VAL A 31 28.83 13.84 4.00
CA VAL A 31 27.95 14.00 2.83
C VAL A 31 26.83 14.95 3.23
N ASN A 32 26.86 16.17 2.70
CA ASN A 32 25.80 17.17 2.86
C ASN A 32 24.55 16.64 2.15
N PHE A 33 23.66 15.96 2.88
CA PHE A 33 22.32 15.71 2.43
C PHE A 33 21.57 17.05 2.39
N LEU A 34 21.27 17.51 1.19
CA LEU A 34 20.33 18.62 0.98
C LEU A 34 19.01 18.26 1.67
N ARG A 35 18.69 18.99 2.73
CA ARG A 35 17.46 18.84 3.49
C ARG A 35 16.28 19.05 2.54
N PRO A 36 15.33 18.12 2.42
CA PRO A 36 14.14 18.32 1.60
C PRO A 36 13.41 19.60 2.07
N PRO A 37 12.74 20.33 1.17
CA PRO A 37 12.04 21.56 1.52
C PRO A 37 11.05 21.28 2.66
N SER A 38 11.08 22.12 3.67
CA SER A 38 10.22 22.00 4.85
C SER A 38 8.75 22.03 4.43
N ARG A 39 8.05 20.92 4.71
CA ARG A 39 6.59 20.82 4.58
C ARG A 39 5.93 22.00 5.30
N PRO A 40 4.90 22.64 4.70
CA PRO A 40 4.10 23.59 5.44
C PRO A 40 3.46 22.87 6.65
N PRO A 41 3.42 23.51 7.83
CA PRO A 41 2.85 22.91 9.02
C PRO A 41 1.36 22.59 8.76
N LEU A 42 0.98 21.35 9.06
CA LEU A 42 -0.43 20.96 9.09
C LEU A 42 -1.17 21.84 10.10
N PRO A 43 -2.43 22.25 9.82
CA PRO A 43 -3.21 23.05 10.76
C PRO A 43 -3.34 22.31 12.11
N ALA A 44 -3.03 22.99 13.18
CA ALA A 44 -2.89 22.45 14.52
C ALA A 44 -4.20 21.88 15.13
N ARG A 45 -5.32 21.97 14.45
CA ARG A 45 -6.61 21.35 14.83
C ARG A 45 -7.45 21.10 13.59
N LEU A 46 -7.74 19.80 13.35
CA LEU A 46 -8.87 19.43 12.51
C LEU A 46 -10.17 19.84 13.23
N PRO A 47 -11.17 20.39 12.54
CA PRO A 47 -12.46 20.69 13.15
C PRO A 47 -13.05 19.41 13.77
N GLN A 48 -13.61 19.53 14.96
CA GLN A 48 -14.33 18.44 15.65
C GLN A 48 -15.47 17.99 14.73
N ILE A 49 -15.37 16.77 14.21
CA ILE A 49 -16.34 16.21 13.29
C ILE A 49 -17.58 15.85 14.10
N GLY A 50 -18.65 16.61 13.91
CA GLY A 50 -19.94 16.32 14.52
C GLY A 50 -20.57 15.01 14.01
N PRO A 51 -21.59 14.44 14.71
CA PRO A 51 -22.23 13.18 14.35
C PRO A 51 -22.85 13.19 12.93
N GLU A 52 -23.21 14.34 12.41
CA GLU A 52 -23.73 14.51 11.03
C GLU A 52 -22.65 14.26 9.96
N ILE A 53 -21.42 14.67 10.22
CA ILE A 53 -20.28 14.42 9.35
C ILE A 53 -19.87 12.95 9.41
N LYS A 54 -19.96 12.27 10.58
CA LYS A 54 -19.75 10.82 10.69
C LYS A 54 -20.70 10.03 9.77
N ARG A 55 -21.92 10.49 9.59
CA ARG A 55 -22.89 9.84 8.69
C ARG A 55 -22.54 10.06 7.22
N ALA A 56 -22.10 11.27 6.83
CA ALA A 56 -21.60 11.58 5.49
C ALA A 56 -20.31 10.83 5.13
N TYR A 57 -19.45 10.49 6.12
CA TYR A 57 -18.28 9.63 5.91
C TYR A 57 -18.65 8.16 5.63
N MET A 58 -19.83 7.71 5.99
CA MET A 58 -20.31 6.36 5.71
C MET A 58 -21.02 6.25 4.36
N ASP A 59 -21.48 7.37 3.82
CA ASP A 59 -22.18 7.46 2.53
C ASP A 59 -21.23 8.10 1.48
N ASP A 60 -20.42 7.30 0.82
CA ASP A 60 -19.72 7.50 -0.48
C ASP A 60 -19.05 8.88 -0.81
N ILE A 61 -19.08 9.89 0.05
CA ILE A 61 -18.62 11.25 -0.24
C ILE A 61 -17.42 11.64 0.64
N ASP A 62 -16.38 10.80 0.67
CA ASP A 62 -15.08 11.29 1.13
C ASP A 62 -14.39 12.00 -0.04
N LEU A 63 -14.51 13.31 -0.08
CA LEU A 63 -13.89 14.16 -1.11
C LEU A 63 -12.41 14.46 -0.82
N ARG A 64 -11.84 13.96 0.26
CA ARG A 64 -10.41 14.12 0.54
C ARG A 64 -9.62 13.40 -0.54
N THR A 65 -8.62 14.06 -1.04
CA THR A 65 -7.67 13.47 -1.98
C THR A 65 -6.25 13.90 -1.63
N THR A 66 -5.31 13.02 -1.82
CA THR A 66 -3.87 13.32 -1.82
C THR A 66 -3.31 13.31 -3.23
N ALA A 67 -4.17 13.07 -4.23
CA ALA A 67 -3.78 12.92 -5.61
C ALA A 67 -3.23 14.21 -6.22
N PHE A 68 -2.20 14.05 -7.05
CA PHE A 68 -1.68 15.10 -7.91
C PHE A 68 -1.28 14.50 -9.27
N VAL A 69 -1.19 15.37 -10.28
CA VAL A 69 -0.71 14.98 -11.61
C VAL A 69 0.78 15.31 -11.69
N PRO A 70 1.67 14.32 -11.86
CA PRO A 70 3.10 14.55 -12.00
C PRO A 70 3.39 15.41 -13.21
N GLN A 71 4.40 16.30 -13.11
CA GLN A 71 4.86 17.08 -14.24
C GLN A 71 5.71 16.21 -15.18
N PRO A 72 5.75 16.52 -16.50
CA PRO A 72 6.62 15.79 -17.43
C PRO A 72 8.07 15.77 -16.96
N GLY A 73 8.68 14.58 -16.88
CA GLY A 73 10.04 14.37 -16.41
C GLY A 73 10.19 14.18 -14.89
N GLU A 74 9.11 14.34 -14.12
CA GLU A 74 9.07 13.96 -12.70
C GLU A 74 8.77 12.46 -12.57
N TRP A 75 9.24 11.87 -11.45
CA TRP A 75 8.89 10.50 -11.06
C TRP A 75 9.32 9.41 -12.05
N ILE A 76 10.42 9.64 -12.77
CA ILE A 76 11.03 8.61 -13.61
C ILE A 76 11.65 7.56 -12.68
N PRO A 77 11.27 6.27 -12.80
CA PRO A 77 11.87 5.22 -12.00
C PRO A 77 13.38 5.11 -12.24
N ASP A 78 14.14 4.74 -11.23
CA ASP A 78 15.56 4.41 -11.32
C ASP A 78 15.83 2.95 -11.72
N PHE A 79 14.78 2.23 -12.09
CA PHE A 79 14.80 0.86 -12.61
C PHE A 79 14.15 0.78 -14.00
N PRO A 80 14.36 -0.32 -14.76
CA PRO A 80 13.75 -0.50 -16.07
C PRO A 80 12.23 -0.39 -16.05
N ILE A 81 11.67 0.43 -16.94
CA ILE A 81 10.23 0.57 -17.09
C ILE A 81 9.66 -0.75 -17.61
N PRO A 82 8.62 -1.33 -16.96
CA PRO A 82 8.00 -2.55 -17.41
C PRO A 82 7.34 -2.40 -18.78
N ASP A 83 7.32 -3.49 -19.58
CA ASP A 83 6.56 -3.54 -20.83
C ASP A 83 5.08 -3.83 -20.52
N GLU A 84 4.43 -2.89 -19.85
CA GLU A 84 3.04 -2.94 -19.41
C GLU A 84 2.28 -1.70 -19.88
N GLU A 85 1.02 -1.87 -20.30
CA GLU A 85 0.19 -0.72 -20.67
C GLU A 85 -0.15 0.14 -19.44
N ARG A 86 -0.45 -0.51 -18.30
CA ARG A 86 -0.71 0.13 -17.01
C ARG A 86 0.04 -0.60 -15.91
N TRP A 87 0.70 0.14 -15.06
CA TRP A 87 1.38 -0.41 -13.89
C TRP A 87 1.43 0.61 -12.75
N ILE A 88 1.70 0.10 -11.56
CA ILE A 88 1.70 0.87 -10.32
C ILE A 88 3.09 0.75 -9.68
N ARG A 89 3.68 1.89 -9.34
CA ARG A 89 4.87 2.00 -8.48
C ARG A 89 4.42 2.40 -7.08
N VAL A 90 4.91 1.68 -6.07
CA VAL A 90 4.77 2.06 -4.65
C VAL A 90 6.16 2.28 -4.09
N ASP A 91 6.45 3.50 -3.68
CA ASP A 91 7.69 3.91 -3.02
C ASP A 91 7.42 4.03 -1.51
N LEU A 92 7.98 3.09 -0.74
CA LEU A 92 7.76 3.03 0.70
C LEU A 92 8.55 4.11 1.44
N SER A 93 9.72 4.50 0.92
CA SER A 93 10.57 5.53 1.52
C SER A 93 9.92 6.93 1.40
N GLU A 94 9.25 7.19 0.29
CA GLU A 94 8.55 8.46 0.02
C GLU A 94 7.07 8.43 0.42
N GLN A 95 6.53 7.26 0.78
CA GLN A 95 5.11 7.05 1.06
C GLN A 95 4.22 7.51 -0.09
N THR A 96 4.60 7.13 -1.31
CA THR A 96 3.90 7.51 -2.54
C THR A 96 3.47 6.29 -3.35
N LEU A 97 2.38 6.44 -4.08
CA LEU A 97 1.92 5.52 -5.10
C LEU A 97 1.74 6.28 -6.40
N ILE A 98 2.29 5.75 -7.49
CA ILE A 98 2.23 6.39 -8.80
C ILE A 98 1.66 5.40 -9.81
N ALA A 99 0.63 5.83 -10.52
CA ALA A 99 0.02 5.12 -11.62
C ALA A 99 0.67 5.53 -12.95
N TYR A 100 1.06 4.55 -13.76
CA TYR A 100 1.72 4.77 -15.05
C TYR A 100 0.91 4.17 -16.19
N GLU A 101 0.89 4.88 -17.31
CA GLU A 101 0.52 4.36 -18.63
C GLU A 101 1.80 4.29 -19.48
N ARG A 102 2.32 3.06 -19.67
CA ARG A 102 3.64 2.80 -20.24
C ARG A 102 4.74 3.50 -19.45
N ASP A 103 5.41 4.48 -20.05
CA ASP A 103 6.48 5.30 -19.46
C ASP A 103 5.99 6.60 -18.82
N LYS A 104 4.67 6.87 -18.85
CA LYS A 104 4.10 8.15 -18.40
C LYS A 104 3.43 8.02 -17.05
N PRO A 105 3.87 8.75 -16.02
CA PRO A 105 3.11 8.86 -14.79
C PRO A 105 1.83 9.67 -15.04
N VAL A 106 0.67 9.07 -14.80
CA VAL A 106 -0.63 9.70 -15.03
C VAL A 106 -1.25 10.26 -13.78
N ARG A 107 -0.92 9.67 -12.62
CA ARG A 107 -1.40 10.14 -11.32
C ARG A 107 -0.52 9.64 -10.18
N ALA A 108 -0.33 10.47 -9.18
CA ALA A 108 0.39 10.13 -7.97
C ALA A 108 -0.46 10.41 -6.72
N PHE A 109 -0.18 9.69 -5.64
CA PHE A 109 -0.91 9.75 -4.38
C PHE A 109 0.05 9.67 -3.21
N ILE A 110 -0.24 10.38 -2.13
CA ILE A 110 0.42 10.17 -0.85
C ILE A 110 -0.34 9.06 -0.12
N ILE A 111 0.38 8.04 0.33
CA ILE A 111 -0.19 6.84 0.93
C ILE A 111 0.26 6.68 2.39
N SER A 112 -0.24 5.63 3.04
CA SER A 112 0.33 5.12 4.30
C SER A 112 0.57 3.63 4.17
N SER A 113 1.83 3.22 4.20
CA SER A 113 2.24 1.82 4.16
C SER A 113 2.19 1.14 5.54
N GLY A 114 2.70 -0.08 5.63
CA GLY A 114 2.82 -0.84 6.88
C GLY A 114 3.79 -0.22 7.88
N LEU A 115 3.48 -0.39 9.16
CA LEU A 115 4.37 -0.02 10.27
C LEU A 115 5.67 -0.87 10.25
N PRO A 116 6.76 -0.42 10.89
CA PRO A 116 8.02 -1.20 10.94
C PRO A 116 7.86 -2.63 11.46
N GLY A 117 6.91 -2.87 12.36
CA GLY A 117 6.61 -4.21 12.89
C GLY A 117 5.73 -5.07 11.98
N THR A 118 5.09 -4.49 10.99
CA THR A 118 4.20 -5.12 9.99
C THR A 118 4.37 -4.44 8.64
N PRO A 119 5.57 -4.51 8.02
CA PRO A 119 5.89 -3.74 6.83
C PRO A 119 5.06 -4.19 5.61
N THR A 120 4.86 -3.29 4.68
CA THR A 120 4.38 -3.64 3.35
C THR A 120 5.47 -4.44 2.63
N VAL A 121 5.09 -5.53 1.98
CA VAL A 121 6.02 -6.39 1.24
C VAL A 121 6.58 -5.67 0.02
N THR A 122 7.89 -5.84 -0.25
CA THR A 122 8.55 -5.34 -1.45
C THR A 122 8.62 -6.43 -2.53
N GLY A 123 8.62 -6.03 -3.80
CA GLY A 123 8.69 -6.95 -4.94
C GLY A 123 7.74 -6.56 -6.07
N GLU A 124 7.58 -7.49 -7.01
CA GLU A 124 6.66 -7.37 -8.14
C GLU A 124 5.46 -8.28 -7.95
N PHE A 125 4.28 -7.71 -8.07
CA PHE A 125 2.99 -8.37 -7.84
C PHE A 125 2.01 -8.00 -8.94
N ARG A 126 0.83 -8.64 -8.93
CA ARG A 126 -0.33 -8.20 -9.71
C ARG A 126 -1.57 -8.10 -8.84
N ILE A 127 -2.46 -7.16 -9.15
CA ILE A 127 -3.76 -7.12 -8.49
C ILE A 127 -4.49 -8.42 -8.81
N ARG A 128 -4.68 -9.27 -7.81
CA ARG A 128 -5.29 -10.59 -7.95
C ARG A 128 -6.79 -10.61 -7.66
N ALA A 129 -7.28 -9.65 -6.89
CA ALA A 129 -8.71 -9.54 -6.57
C ALA A 129 -9.10 -8.10 -6.25
N LYS A 130 -10.35 -7.78 -6.56
CA LYS A 130 -11.02 -6.52 -6.20
C LYS A 130 -12.26 -6.79 -5.38
N VAL A 131 -12.50 -5.96 -4.37
CA VAL A 131 -13.67 -6.02 -3.51
C VAL A 131 -14.23 -4.61 -3.32
N ARG A 132 -15.52 -4.42 -3.59
CA ARG A 132 -16.15 -3.09 -3.49
C ARG A 132 -16.09 -2.55 -2.06
N SER A 133 -16.40 -3.41 -1.09
CA SER A 133 -16.27 -3.10 0.33
C SER A 133 -16.28 -4.38 1.17
N GLN A 134 -15.61 -4.36 2.30
CA GLN A 134 -15.63 -5.46 3.26
C GLN A 134 -15.27 -5.00 4.66
N THR A 135 -15.54 -5.83 5.67
CA THR A 135 -14.94 -5.68 6.98
C THR A 135 -13.53 -6.26 6.95
N MET A 136 -12.53 -5.48 7.38
CA MET A 136 -11.17 -5.94 7.59
C MET A 136 -10.90 -6.09 9.08
N SER A 137 -10.38 -7.24 9.48
CA SER A 137 -9.99 -7.50 10.87
C SER A 137 -8.67 -8.25 10.91
N GLY A 138 -7.92 -8.06 11.97
CA GLY A 138 -6.62 -8.70 12.15
C GLY A 138 -6.01 -8.37 13.50
N GLY A 139 -4.73 -8.74 13.67
CA GLY A 139 -4.03 -8.60 14.94
C GLY A 139 -4.38 -9.71 15.94
N SER A 140 -3.99 -9.53 17.20
CA SER A 140 -4.19 -10.47 18.30
C SER A 140 -4.82 -9.75 19.49
N GLU A 141 -5.90 -10.32 20.06
CA GLU A 141 -6.49 -9.82 21.31
C GLU A 141 -5.51 -9.95 22.49
N GLU A 142 -4.74 -11.04 22.53
CA GLU A 142 -3.76 -11.29 23.59
C GLU A 142 -2.64 -10.25 23.61
N LEU A 143 -2.24 -9.77 22.42
CA LEU A 143 -1.20 -8.75 22.25
C LEU A 143 -1.78 -7.32 22.25
N GLY A 144 -3.10 -7.17 22.38
CA GLY A 144 -3.76 -5.86 22.31
C GLY A 144 -3.65 -5.17 20.94
N THR A 145 -3.41 -5.94 19.86
CA THR A 145 -3.25 -5.41 18.50
C THR A 145 -4.46 -5.68 17.62
N TYR A 146 -5.50 -6.34 18.16
CA TYR A 146 -6.72 -6.64 17.42
C TYR A 146 -7.41 -5.38 16.91
N TYR A 147 -7.83 -5.41 15.66
CA TYR A 147 -8.66 -4.38 15.04
C TYR A 147 -9.80 -5.01 14.22
N SER A 148 -10.88 -4.26 14.09
CA SER A 148 -11.99 -4.57 13.18
C SER A 148 -12.50 -3.28 12.57
N LEU A 149 -12.38 -3.17 11.26
CA LEU A 149 -12.72 -2.00 10.46
C LEU A 149 -13.85 -2.36 9.51
N PRO A 150 -15.10 -2.01 9.84
CA PRO A 150 -16.24 -2.28 8.96
C PRO A 150 -16.22 -1.37 7.74
N ASN A 151 -16.79 -1.86 6.63
CA ASN A 151 -17.00 -1.09 5.39
C ASN A 151 -15.74 -0.43 4.83
N VAL A 152 -14.60 -1.14 4.83
CA VAL A 152 -13.40 -0.71 4.10
C VAL A 152 -13.68 -0.83 2.62
N GLN A 153 -13.53 0.27 1.87
CA GLN A 153 -13.96 0.38 0.47
C GLN A 153 -12.80 0.31 -0.51
N TRP A 154 -13.11 -0.05 -1.78
CA TRP A 154 -12.20 -0.02 -2.94
C TRP A 154 -10.96 -0.88 -2.74
N VAL A 155 -11.16 -2.09 -2.20
CA VAL A 155 -10.06 -3.01 -1.86
C VAL A 155 -9.53 -3.68 -3.11
N GLN A 156 -8.20 -3.68 -3.27
CA GLN A 156 -7.49 -4.32 -4.38
C GLN A 156 -6.31 -5.11 -3.81
N TYR A 157 -6.46 -6.41 -3.68
CA TYR A 157 -5.41 -7.29 -3.18
C TYR A 157 -4.36 -7.57 -4.25
N PHE A 158 -3.08 -7.40 -3.91
CA PHE A 158 -1.95 -7.70 -4.80
C PHE A 158 -1.06 -8.83 -4.28
N TYR A 159 -0.98 -9.03 -2.97
CA TYR A 159 -0.23 -10.13 -2.36
C TYR A 159 -0.95 -10.61 -1.10
N GLU A 160 -1.26 -11.91 -0.98
CA GLU A 160 -2.00 -12.47 0.17
C GLU A 160 -3.13 -11.53 0.65
N ASP A 161 -3.05 -11.07 1.90
CA ASP A 161 -4.01 -10.12 2.47
C ASP A 161 -3.57 -8.65 2.35
N TYR A 162 -2.46 -8.39 1.65
CA TYR A 162 -1.97 -7.04 1.37
C TYR A 162 -2.69 -6.44 0.15
N GLY A 163 -3.16 -5.23 0.30
CA GLY A 163 -3.89 -4.54 -0.76
C GLY A 163 -3.91 -3.04 -0.62
N PHE A 164 -4.36 -2.37 -1.68
CA PHE A 164 -4.76 -0.96 -1.66
C PHE A 164 -6.19 -0.88 -1.17
N HIS A 165 -6.54 0.13 -0.38
CA HIS A 165 -7.92 0.39 0.02
C HIS A 165 -8.11 1.78 0.61
N GLY A 166 -9.36 2.25 0.64
CA GLY A 166 -9.73 3.49 1.29
C GLY A 166 -9.64 3.38 2.81
N SER A 167 -9.19 4.46 3.46
CA SER A 167 -9.02 4.54 4.91
C SER A 167 -9.77 5.75 5.46
N TYR A 168 -10.94 5.51 6.06
CA TYR A 168 -11.77 6.55 6.66
C TYR A 168 -11.38 6.88 8.12
N TRP A 169 -10.59 6.02 8.78
CA TRP A 169 -10.29 6.08 10.21
C TRP A 169 -9.06 6.92 10.56
N HIS A 170 -8.26 7.34 9.59
CA HIS A 170 -7.13 8.23 9.81
C HIS A 170 -6.92 9.21 8.64
N ASN A 171 -6.11 10.22 8.89
CA ASN A 171 -5.71 11.22 7.90
C ASN A 171 -4.20 11.51 7.95
N ASN A 172 -3.40 10.50 8.33
CA ASN A 172 -1.96 10.64 8.52
C ASN A 172 -1.18 10.11 7.30
N PHE A 173 -1.68 10.39 6.09
CA PHE A 173 -1.00 10.01 4.85
C PHE A 173 0.38 10.63 4.75
N GLY A 174 1.34 9.89 4.17
CA GLY A 174 2.75 10.21 4.14
C GLY A 174 3.54 9.65 5.32
N ASN A 175 2.90 8.83 6.18
CA ASN A 175 3.54 8.10 7.25
C ASN A 175 3.01 6.67 7.31
N PRO A 176 3.84 5.66 7.65
CA PRO A 176 3.38 4.29 7.88
C PRO A 176 2.29 4.22 8.95
N MET A 177 1.19 3.50 8.70
CA MET A 177 0.03 3.43 9.61
C MET A 177 -0.64 2.06 9.66
N SER A 178 -0.35 1.16 8.71
CA SER A 178 -1.09 -0.09 8.52
C SER A 178 -0.36 -1.32 9.08
N HIS A 179 -1.02 -2.48 8.98
CA HIS A 179 -0.43 -3.80 9.22
C HIS A 179 0.05 -4.47 7.93
N GLY A 180 0.48 -3.64 6.94
CA GLY A 180 1.04 -4.09 5.67
C GLY A 180 0.27 -3.65 4.43
N CYS A 181 -1.02 -3.35 4.53
CA CYS A 181 -1.78 -2.74 3.43
C CYS A 181 -1.28 -1.34 3.09
N VAL A 182 -1.61 -0.88 1.90
CA VAL A 182 -1.38 0.49 1.44
C VAL A 182 -2.67 1.28 1.57
N ASN A 183 -2.72 2.13 2.60
CA ASN A 183 -3.86 2.98 2.91
C ASN A 183 -3.89 4.22 2.01
N MET A 184 -5.05 4.52 1.46
CA MET A 184 -5.33 5.69 0.62
C MET A 184 -6.56 6.44 1.14
N THR A 185 -6.81 7.67 0.69
CA THR A 185 -8.14 8.26 0.90
C THR A 185 -9.18 7.44 0.12
N ASN A 186 -10.45 7.49 0.52
CA ASN A 186 -11.50 6.76 -0.20
C ASN A 186 -11.63 7.23 -1.66
N ALA A 187 -11.46 8.53 -1.92
CA ALA A 187 -11.52 9.08 -3.27
C ALA A 187 -10.35 8.58 -4.15
N ASP A 188 -9.15 8.52 -3.58
CA ASP A 188 -7.95 8.07 -4.29
C ASP A 188 -8.00 6.56 -4.54
N ALA A 189 -8.41 5.78 -3.54
CA ALA A 189 -8.59 4.33 -3.66
C ALA A 189 -9.67 3.98 -4.70
N ARG A 190 -10.76 4.77 -4.76
CA ARG A 190 -11.80 4.62 -5.80
C ARG A 190 -11.22 4.86 -7.19
N TRP A 191 -10.49 5.98 -7.37
CA TRP A 191 -9.89 6.26 -8.67
C TRP A 191 -8.95 5.13 -9.11
N LEU A 192 -8.08 4.65 -8.20
CA LEU A 192 -7.17 3.55 -8.49
C LEU A 192 -7.93 2.26 -8.82
N PHE A 193 -9.02 1.99 -8.09
CA PHE A 193 -9.88 0.84 -8.31
C PHE A 193 -10.55 0.87 -9.69
N ASP A 194 -11.02 2.05 -10.13
CA ASP A 194 -11.67 2.20 -11.43
C ASP A 194 -10.65 2.17 -12.58
N TRP A 195 -9.42 2.65 -12.35
CA TRP A 195 -8.36 2.74 -13.37
C TRP A 195 -7.58 1.42 -13.55
N ALA A 196 -7.25 0.71 -12.48
CA ALA A 196 -6.43 -0.50 -12.53
C ALA A 196 -7.23 -1.74 -12.97
N GLY A 197 -6.57 -2.70 -13.66
CA GLY A 197 -7.11 -4.04 -13.87
C GLY A 197 -7.03 -4.93 -12.62
N PRO A 198 -7.81 -6.01 -12.55
CA PRO A 198 -8.78 -6.47 -13.54
C PRO A 198 -9.93 -5.50 -13.72
N GLU A 199 -10.48 -5.38 -14.94
CA GLU A 199 -11.64 -4.53 -15.23
C GLU A 199 -12.84 -4.97 -14.41
N TRP A 200 -13.46 -4.01 -13.71
CA TRP A 200 -14.55 -4.28 -12.75
C TRP A 200 -15.88 -4.55 -13.46
N ASP A 201 -16.53 -5.65 -13.13
CA ASP A 201 -17.79 -6.09 -13.74
C ASP A 201 -19.04 -5.81 -12.88
N GLY A 202 -18.90 -5.08 -11.78
CA GLY A 202 -19.99 -4.72 -10.88
C GLY A 202 -20.26 -5.72 -9.77
N ARG A 203 -19.60 -6.88 -9.73
CA ARG A 203 -19.76 -7.85 -8.65
C ARG A 203 -19.12 -7.37 -7.35
N HIS A 204 -19.64 -7.82 -6.21
CA HIS A 204 -19.06 -7.45 -4.92
C HIS A 204 -17.61 -7.90 -4.75
N TRP A 205 -17.27 -9.10 -5.26
CA TRP A 205 -15.92 -9.68 -5.29
C TRP A 205 -15.58 -10.14 -6.71
N MET A 206 -14.38 -9.85 -7.17
CA MET A 206 -13.88 -10.30 -8.46
C MET A 206 -12.40 -10.66 -8.35
N SER A 207 -12.03 -11.83 -8.90
CA SER A 207 -10.63 -12.25 -9.04
C SER A 207 -10.13 -11.97 -10.46
N SER A 208 -8.83 -11.72 -10.60
CA SER A 208 -8.16 -11.67 -11.91
C SER A 208 -8.21 -13.04 -12.59
N THR A 209 -8.20 -13.01 -13.92
CA THR A 209 -8.17 -14.19 -14.79
C THR A 209 -7.16 -13.97 -15.92
N GLU A 210 -6.87 -14.99 -16.71
CA GLU A 210 -6.01 -14.83 -17.90
C GLU A 210 -6.56 -13.81 -18.90
N SER A 211 -7.88 -13.76 -19.07
CA SER A 211 -8.55 -12.82 -19.97
C SER A 211 -8.85 -11.46 -19.36
N ASN A 212 -8.73 -11.30 -18.05
CA ASN A 212 -8.92 -10.05 -17.31
C ASN A 212 -7.84 -9.94 -16.23
N GLN A 213 -6.63 -9.62 -16.67
CA GLN A 213 -5.45 -9.60 -15.80
C GLN A 213 -5.44 -8.40 -14.87
N GLY A 214 -4.84 -8.59 -13.72
CA GLY A 214 -4.56 -7.51 -12.78
C GLY A 214 -3.37 -6.66 -13.21
N THR A 215 -3.46 -5.38 -12.94
CA THR A 215 -2.37 -4.43 -13.15
C THR A 215 -1.13 -4.84 -12.36
N LEU A 216 0.05 -4.73 -12.97
CA LEU A 216 1.35 -4.94 -12.32
C LEU A 216 1.55 -3.91 -11.20
N VAL A 217 2.09 -4.36 -10.07
CA VAL A 217 2.42 -3.55 -8.89
C VAL A 217 3.87 -3.80 -8.52
N ILE A 218 4.69 -2.75 -8.53
CA ILE A 218 6.09 -2.78 -8.09
C ILE A 218 6.18 -2.00 -6.78
N VAL A 219 6.58 -2.69 -5.72
CA VAL A 219 6.76 -2.13 -4.37
C VAL A 219 8.25 -2.14 -4.02
N HIS A 220 8.80 -1.00 -3.67
CA HIS A 220 10.21 -0.83 -3.28
C HIS A 220 10.38 0.20 -2.16
N GLU A 221 11.61 0.27 -1.60
CA GLU A 221 12.02 1.29 -0.63
C GLU A 221 12.30 2.63 -1.33
#